data_fb3b69d5e6906039734cd0919273dcda
#
_entry.id   fb3b69d5e6906039734cd0919273dcda
#
_cell.length_a   1.000
_cell.length_b   1.000
_cell.length_c   1.000
_cell.angle_alpha   90.00
_cell.angle_beta   90.00
_cell.angle_gamma   90.00
#
_symmetry.space_group_name_H-M   'P 1'
#
loop_
_entity.id
_entity.type
_entity.pdbx_description
1 polymer ?
#
loop_
_entity_poly.entity_id
_entity_poly.type
_entity_poly.pdbx_seq_one_letter_code
_entity_poly.pdbx_strand_id
1 'polypeptide(L)'
;QWCGSRGKTENCIVTVHLAYATPDFHCLLDGDLFLPKGWSADRPRCRAAGIPDEVEYRPKWKIALELYDQARANGVCFRWITFDEGYGGKPEFLRALTARQQWFVGEVPTSFTGGGSRGTIFARTRSATARASAASWRRAPVAGSRC
;
A
#
# COMPACT_ATOMS: atom_id res chain seq x y z
N GLN A 1 1.11 -1.54 -18.76
CA GLN A 1 1.00 -1.17 -17.35
C GLN A 1 0.77 0.34 -17.24
N TRP A 2 -0.13 0.80 -16.36
CA TRP A 2 -0.29 2.23 -16.07
C TRP A 2 0.96 2.77 -15.38
N CYS A 3 1.53 3.82 -15.94
CA CYS A 3 2.69 4.50 -15.41
C CYS A 3 2.25 5.84 -14.80
N GLY A 4 2.19 5.91 -13.46
CA GLY A 4 1.70 7.10 -12.73
C GLY A 4 2.52 8.36 -13.01
N SER A 5 3.84 8.24 -13.17
CA SER A 5 4.72 9.37 -13.49
C SER A 5 4.52 9.95 -14.89
N ARG A 6 3.95 9.16 -15.80
CA ARG A 6 3.69 9.57 -17.19
C ARG A 6 2.21 9.80 -17.49
N GLY A 7 1.30 9.39 -16.58
CA GLY A 7 -0.14 9.51 -16.76
C GLY A 7 -0.73 8.67 -17.91
N LYS A 8 -0.05 7.62 -18.35
CA LYS A 8 -0.47 6.76 -19.47
C LYS A 8 -0.01 5.31 -19.31
N THR A 9 -0.56 4.42 -20.12
CA THR A 9 -0.11 3.03 -20.20
C THR A 9 1.16 2.94 -21.05
N GLU A 10 2.24 2.47 -20.45
CA GLU A 10 3.54 2.26 -21.09
C GLU A 10 4.21 0.97 -20.60
N ASN A 11 5.33 0.60 -21.23
CA ASN A 11 6.25 -0.39 -20.69
C ASN A 11 6.98 0.25 -19.50
N CYS A 12 6.65 -0.21 -18.31
CA CYS A 12 7.29 0.26 -17.08
C CYS A 12 7.40 -0.88 -16.06
N ILE A 13 8.41 -0.77 -15.21
CA ILE A 13 8.53 -1.60 -14.01
C ILE A 13 7.67 -0.95 -12.93
N VAL A 14 6.91 -1.76 -12.21
CA VAL A 14 6.11 -1.33 -11.07
C VAL A 14 6.56 -2.09 -9.85
N THR A 15 6.80 -1.38 -8.78
CA THR A 15 7.18 -1.91 -7.48
C THR A 15 6.18 -1.47 -6.43
N VAL A 16 6.06 -2.26 -5.37
CA VAL A 16 5.34 -1.93 -4.14
C VAL A 16 6.37 -1.64 -3.09
N HIS A 17 6.22 -0.55 -2.38
CA HIS A 17 7.16 -0.12 -1.35
C HIS A 17 6.47 0.08 -0.02
N LEU A 18 7.19 -0.23 1.06
CA LEU A 18 6.84 0.15 2.41
C LEU A 18 7.80 1.24 2.87
N ALA A 19 7.28 2.37 3.29
CA ALA A 19 8.05 3.47 3.87
C ALA A 19 7.66 3.70 5.33
N TYR A 20 8.61 4.15 6.13
CA TYR A 20 8.40 4.61 7.50
C TYR A 20 8.50 6.12 7.55
N ALA A 21 7.59 6.76 8.27
CA ALA A 21 7.57 8.20 8.41
C ALA A 21 7.21 8.63 9.83
N THR A 22 7.94 9.63 10.32
CA THR A 22 7.64 10.42 11.52
C THR A 22 7.61 11.91 11.14
N PRO A 23 7.26 12.83 12.04
CA PRO A 23 7.33 14.25 11.73
C PRO A 23 8.70 14.74 11.24
N ASP A 24 9.79 14.13 11.74
CA ASP A 24 11.15 14.60 11.52
C ASP A 24 12.02 13.63 10.70
N PHE A 25 11.48 12.47 10.35
CA PHE A 25 12.24 11.42 9.66
C PHE A 25 11.35 10.56 8.75
N HIS A 26 11.88 10.22 7.59
CA HIS A 26 11.26 9.23 6.71
C HIS A 26 12.33 8.40 5.99
N CYS A 27 12.02 7.13 5.76
CA CYS A 27 12.88 6.24 4.98
C CYS A 27 12.05 5.18 4.26
N LEU A 28 12.63 4.64 3.22
CA LEU A 28 12.14 3.43 2.59
C LEU A 28 12.61 2.24 3.41
N LEU A 29 11.69 1.38 3.84
CA LEU A 29 12.01 0.16 4.59
C LEU A 29 12.32 -0.99 3.65
N ASP A 30 11.45 -1.18 2.67
CA ASP A 30 11.54 -2.32 1.77
C ASP A 30 10.72 -2.10 0.49
N GLY A 31 10.93 -2.94 -0.53
CA GLY A 31 10.18 -2.90 -1.77
C GLY A 31 10.29 -4.18 -2.56
N ASP A 32 9.23 -4.53 -3.28
CA ASP A 32 9.18 -5.74 -4.09
C ASP A 32 8.52 -5.50 -5.46
N LEU A 33 8.89 -6.34 -6.41
CA LEU A 33 8.44 -6.25 -7.80
C LEU A 33 7.00 -6.70 -7.96
N PHE A 34 6.19 -5.89 -8.63
CA PHE A 34 4.90 -6.32 -9.14
C PHE A 34 5.05 -6.86 -10.56
N LEU A 35 4.92 -8.18 -10.72
CA LEU A 35 4.91 -8.84 -12.03
C LEU A 35 3.45 -8.96 -12.52
N PRO A 36 3.06 -8.30 -13.63
CA PRO A 36 1.70 -8.43 -14.19
C PRO A 36 1.37 -9.87 -14.60
N LYS A 37 0.09 -10.27 -14.54
CA LYS A 37 -0.37 -11.60 -14.92
C LYS A 37 0.09 -12.05 -16.31
N GLY A 38 0.00 -11.16 -17.30
CA GLY A 38 0.41 -11.45 -18.68
C GLY A 38 1.91 -11.72 -18.82
N TRP A 39 2.74 -11.08 -17.97
CA TRP A 39 4.16 -11.38 -17.90
C TRP A 39 4.40 -12.72 -17.17
N SER A 40 3.76 -12.92 -16.03
CA SER A 40 3.92 -14.14 -15.24
C SER A 40 3.50 -15.40 -16.01
N ALA A 41 2.56 -15.27 -16.95
CA ALA A 41 2.13 -16.38 -17.83
C ALA A 41 3.12 -16.66 -18.98
N ASP A 42 3.99 -15.70 -19.34
CA ASP A 42 4.96 -15.83 -20.44
C ASP A 42 6.36 -16.07 -19.87
N ARG A 43 6.62 -17.31 -19.46
CA ARG A 43 7.91 -17.69 -18.86
C ARG A 43 9.12 -17.47 -19.79
N PRO A 44 9.06 -17.77 -21.10
CA PRO A 44 10.16 -17.45 -22.03
C PRO A 44 10.51 -15.96 -22.02
N ARG A 45 9.50 -15.09 -22.01
CA ARG A 45 9.69 -13.64 -21.93
C ARG A 45 10.29 -13.20 -20.59
N CYS A 46 9.86 -13.80 -19.50
CA CYS A 46 10.43 -13.55 -18.17
C CYS A 46 11.92 -13.90 -18.15
N ARG A 47 12.30 -15.08 -18.63
CA ARG A 47 13.70 -15.52 -18.68
C ARG A 47 14.56 -14.61 -19.57
N ALA A 48 14.04 -14.20 -20.73
CA ALA A 48 14.73 -13.26 -21.60
C ALA A 48 14.98 -11.89 -20.94
N ALA A 49 14.12 -11.51 -19.98
CA ALA A 49 14.26 -10.29 -19.18
C ALA A 49 15.02 -10.49 -17.87
N GLY A 50 15.58 -11.67 -17.62
CA GLY A 50 16.29 -11.99 -16.38
C GLY A 50 15.42 -12.12 -15.14
N ILE A 51 14.10 -12.33 -15.32
CA ILE A 51 13.17 -12.55 -14.20
C ILE A 51 13.22 -14.03 -13.80
N PRO A 52 13.58 -14.35 -12.55
CA PRO A 52 13.67 -15.72 -12.06
C PRO A 52 12.33 -16.47 -12.16
N ASP A 53 12.40 -17.79 -12.32
CA ASP A 53 11.20 -18.62 -12.52
C ASP A 53 10.29 -18.68 -11.28
N GLU A 54 10.85 -18.44 -10.08
CA GLU A 54 10.10 -18.36 -8.82
C GLU A 54 9.31 -17.06 -8.66
N VAL A 55 9.60 -16.02 -9.47
CA VAL A 55 8.86 -14.78 -9.43
C VAL A 55 7.56 -14.92 -10.21
N GLU A 56 6.45 -14.93 -9.49
CA GLU A 56 5.12 -15.10 -10.04
C GLU A 56 4.24 -13.86 -9.80
N TYR A 57 3.08 -13.84 -10.45
CA TYR A 57 2.08 -12.82 -10.20
C TYR A 57 1.57 -12.89 -8.75
N ARG A 58 1.68 -11.76 -8.05
CA ARG A 58 1.01 -11.50 -6.78
C ARG A 58 0.26 -10.17 -6.90
N PRO A 59 -1.00 -10.05 -6.44
CA PRO A 59 -1.65 -8.75 -6.43
C PRO A 59 -0.88 -7.77 -5.52
N LYS A 60 -0.84 -6.48 -5.88
CA LYS A 60 -0.08 -5.46 -5.14
C LYS A 60 -0.40 -5.43 -3.66
N TRP A 61 -1.69 -5.59 -3.31
CA TRP A 61 -2.10 -5.61 -1.90
C TRP A 61 -1.51 -6.80 -1.12
N LYS A 62 -1.30 -7.95 -1.77
CA LYS A 62 -0.64 -9.09 -1.15
C LYS A 62 0.84 -8.82 -0.91
N ILE A 63 1.53 -8.26 -1.90
CA ILE A 63 2.93 -7.81 -1.75
C ILE A 63 3.04 -6.81 -0.59
N ALA A 64 2.14 -5.83 -0.50
CA ALA A 64 2.14 -4.85 0.58
C ALA A 64 1.97 -5.49 1.97
N LEU A 65 1.15 -6.54 2.09
CA LEU A 65 1.00 -7.28 3.35
C LEU A 65 2.24 -8.11 3.69
N GLU A 66 2.91 -8.69 2.71
CA GLU A 66 4.16 -9.44 2.90
C GLU A 66 5.28 -8.50 3.40
N LEU A 67 5.43 -7.32 2.78
CA LEU A 67 6.35 -6.28 3.25
C LEU A 67 6.02 -5.79 4.67
N TYR A 68 4.72 -5.59 4.96
CA TYR A 68 4.25 -5.25 6.30
C TYR A 68 4.63 -6.32 7.32
N ASP A 69 4.32 -7.58 7.05
CA ASP A 69 4.60 -8.70 7.96
C ASP A 69 6.11 -8.84 8.20
N GLN A 70 6.92 -8.67 7.15
CA GLN A 70 8.39 -8.69 7.25
C GLN A 70 8.92 -7.54 8.12
N ALA A 71 8.42 -6.32 7.95
CA ALA A 71 8.81 -5.17 8.77
C ALA A 71 8.46 -5.40 10.25
N ARG A 72 7.27 -5.95 10.53
CA ARG A 72 6.86 -6.30 11.89
C ARG A 72 7.73 -7.40 12.50
N ALA A 73 8.05 -8.43 11.74
CA ALA A 73 8.96 -9.51 12.16
C ALA A 73 10.37 -9.00 12.47
N ASN A 74 10.83 -7.97 11.74
CA ASN A 74 12.10 -7.29 11.98
C ASN A 74 12.05 -6.26 13.14
N GLY A 75 10.95 -6.20 13.88
CA GLY A 75 10.82 -5.34 15.05
C GLY A 75 10.51 -3.87 14.75
N VAL A 76 10.12 -3.53 13.52
CA VAL A 76 9.73 -2.15 13.19
C VAL A 76 8.39 -1.84 13.85
N CYS A 77 8.38 -0.83 14.73
CA CYS A 77 7.22 -0.40 15.47
C CYS A 77 6.56 0.80 14.83
N PHE A 78 5.28 0.69 14.50
CA PHE A 78 4.46 1.79 14.03
C PHE A 78 3.01 1.59 14.48
N ARG A 79 2.32 2.70 14.70
CA ARG A 79 0.93 2.68 15.18
C ARG A 79 -0.06 2.61 14.02
N TRP A 80 0.22 3.34 12.94
CA TRP A 80 -0.68 3.53 11.81
C TRP A 80 0.00 3.08 10.53
N ILE A 81 -0.80 2.53 9.62
CA ILE A 81 -0.42 2.37 8.22
C ILE A 81 -1.33 3.25 7.36
N THR A 82 -0.76 3.87 6.33
CA THR A 82 -1.49 4.69 5.38
C THR A 82 -1.29 4.18 3.96
N PHE A 83 -2.30 4.33 3.12
CA PHE A 83 -2.28 3.86 1.74
C PHE A 83 -3.28 4.63 0.88
N ASP A 84 -3.09 4.57 -0.44
CA ASP A 84 -3.97 5.17 -1.42
C ASP A 84 -5.20 4.32 -1.77
N GLU A 85 -6.07 4.84 -2.65
CA GLU A 85 -7.30 4.17 -3.10
C GLU A 85 -7.05 2.84 -3.84
N GLY A 86 -5.85 2.66 -4.42
CA GLY A 86 -5.45 1.42 -5.08
C GLY A 86 -5.45 0.22 -4.12
N TYR A 87 -5.14 0.46 -2.85
CA TYR A 87 -5.23 -0.51 -1.76
C TYR A 87 -6.55 -0.40 -0.99
N GLY A 88 -7.03 0.81 -0.74
CA GLY A 88 -8.27 1.04 0.00
C GLY A 88 -9.51 0.50 -0.70
N GLY A 89 -9.49 0.40 -2.03
CA GLY A 89 -10.53 -0.26 -2.82
C GLY A 89 -10.47 -1.79 -2.79
N LYS A 90 -9.62 -2.43 -1.96
CA LYS A 90 -9.46 -3.89 -1.87
C LYS A 90 -9.94 -4.43 -0.52
N PRO A 91 -11.16 -4.98 -0.45
CA PRO A 91 -11.71 -5.50 0.80
C PRO A 91 -10.83 -6.57 1.46
N GLU A 92 -10.10 -7.36 0.66
CA GLU A 92 -9.18 -8.38 1.15
C GLU A 92 -8.03 -7.76 1.94
N PHE A 93 -7.47 -6.65 1.45
CA PHE A 93 -6.40 -5.91 2.12
C PHE A 93 -6.87 -5.33 3.45
N LEU A 94 -8.03 -4.68 3.45
CA LEU A 94 -8.60 -4.06 4.66
C LEU A 94 -8.93 -5.13 5.73
N ARG A 95 -9.53 -6.26 5.32
CA ARG A 95 -9.79 -7.39 6.23
C ARG A 95 -8.50 -7.98 6.80
N ALA A 96 -7.45 -8.09 5.98
CA ALA A 96 -6.16 -8.60 6.42
C ALA A 96 -5.48 -7.69 7.45
N LEU A 97 -5.55 -6.35 7.29
CA LEU A 97 -5.07 -5.40 8.29
C LEU A 97 -5.90 -5.46 9.58
N THR A 98 -7.23 -5.57 9.46
CA THR A 98 -8.12 -5.71 10.62
C THR A 98 -7.81 -6.99 11.42
N ALA A 99 -7.59 -8.12 10.72
CA ALA A 99 -7.21 -9.39 11.38
C ALA A 99 -5.88 -9.30 12.14
N ARG A 100 -4.96 -8.45 11.67
CA ARG A 100 -3.68 -8.14 12.34
C ARG A 100 -3.81 -7.10 13.46
N GLN A 101 -5.03 -6.65 13.73
CA GLN A 101 -5.32 -5.55 14.68
C GLN A 101 -4.53 -4.27 14.39
N GLN A 102 -4.13 -4.08 13.12
CA GLN A 102 -3.37 -2.92 12.67
C GLN A 102 -4.29 -1.74 12.40
N TRP A 103 -4.04 -0.62 13.07
CA TRP A 103 -4.71 0.65 12.79
C TRP A 103 -4.28 1.19 11.43
N PHE A 104 -5.23 1.67 10.65
CA PHE A 104 -4.92 2.22 9.33
C PHE A 104 -5.81 3.42 8.98
N VAL A 105 -5.25 4.27 8.10
CA VAL A 105 -5.95 5.36 7.43
C VAL A 105 -5.70 5.19 5.94
N GLY A 106 -6.74 5.09 5.13
CA GLY A 106 -6.59 4.88 3.70
C GLY A 106 -7.59 5.68 2.88
N GLU A 107 -7.17 6.06 1.70
CA GLU A 107 -8.06 6.58 0.69
C GLU A 107 -8.88 5.43 0.09
N VAL A 108 -10.16 5.69 -0.18
CA VAL A 108 -11.06 4.73 -0.81
C VAL A 108 -11.76 5.36 -2.01
N PRO A 109 -12.10 4.57 -3.04
CA PRO A 109 -12.89 5.05 -4.18
C PRO A 109 -14.22 5.64 -3.73
N THR A 110 -14.74 6.61 -4.46
CA THR A 110 -16.06 7.23 -4.16
C THR A 110 -17.22 6.23 -4.18
N SER A 111 -17.06 5.14 -4.92
CA SER A 111 -18.01 4.02 -4.99
C SER A 111 -17.88 3.02 -3.84
N PHE A 112 -16.91 3.20 -2.93
CA PHE A 112 -16.73 2.27 -1.84
C PHE A 112 -17.89 2.29 -0.87
N THR A 113 -18.48 1.11 -0.64
CA THR A 113 -19.48 0.85 0.37
C THR A 113 -18.93 -0.12 1.39
N GLY A 114 -18.75 0.32 2.61
CA GLY A 114 -18.21 -0.54 3.68
C GLY A 114 -18.46 0.07 5.06
N GLY A 115 -18.72 -0.77 6.04
CA GLY A 115 -18.75 -0.40 7.45
C GLY A 115 -17.34 -0.34 8.02
N GLY A 116 -17.00 0.73 8.73
CA GLY A 116 -15.75 0.80 9.48
C GLY A 116 -15.85 -0.03 10.75
N SER A 117 -14.84 -0.83 11.05
CA SER A 117 -14.63 -1.38 12.39
C SER A 117 -14.01 -0.31 13.30
N ARG A 118 -14.08 -0.50 14.62
CA ARG A 118 -13.46 0.42 15.59
C ARG A 118 -11.97 0.62 15.24
N GLY A 119 -11.57 1.86 15.01
CA GLY A 119 -10.18 2.23 14.74
C GLY A 119 -9.80 2.38 13.26
N THR A 120 -10.78 2.29 12.35
CA THR A 120 -10.55 2.49 10.93
C THR A 120 -11.08 3.85 10.49
N ILE A 121 -10.25 4.68 9.87
CA ILE A 121 -10.64 5.94 9.28
C ILE A 121 -10.44 5.84 7.76
N PHE A 122 -11.49 6.08 7.00
CA PHE A 122 -11.44 6.19 5.56
C PHE A 122 -11.57 7.65 5.13
N ALA A 123 -10.65 8.13 4.32
CA ALA A 123 -10.83 9.36 3.57
C ALA A 123 -11.33 9.03 2.16
N ARG A 124 -12.43 9.66 1.73
CA ARG A 124 -12.90 9.54 0.35
C ARG A 124 -12.08 10.45 -0.54
N THR A 125 -11.44 9.91 -1.55
CA THR A 125 -10.88 10.72 -2.64
C THR A 125 -12.02 11.34 -3.45
N ARG A 126 -12.03 12.66 -3.51
CA ARG A 126 -12.78 13.38 -4.54
C ARG A 126 -11.94 13.37 -5.81
N SER A 127 -12.56 13.08 -6.96
CA SER A 127 -11.93 13.05 -8.27
C SER A 127 -10.95 14.21 -8.51
N ALA A 128 -9.90 13.96 -9.27
CA ALA A 128 -8.62 14.64 -9.45
C ALA A 128 -8.60 16.13 -9.87
N THR A 129 -9.50 16.97 -9.38
CA THR A 129 -9.48 18.43 -9.63
C THR A 129 -9.38 19.28 -8.36
N ALA A 130 -9.33 18.68 -7.18
CA ALA A 130 -9.13 19.44 -5.94
C ALA A 130 -7.66 19.31 -5.51
N ARG A 131 -6.87 20.38 -5.70
CA ARG A 131 -5.57 20.55 -5.05
C ARG A 131 -5.75 20.30 -3.55
N ALA A 132 -5.00 19.35 -3.02
CA ALA A 132 -4.97 19.09 -1.60
C ALA A 132 -4.50 20.36 -0.86
N SER A 133 -5.43 21.08 -0.24
CA SER A 133 -5.08 21.99 0.83
C SER A 133 -4.71 21.15 2.04
N ALA A 134 -3.52 21.33 2.57
CA ALA A 134 -3.03 20.69 3.78
C ALA A 134 -4.03 20.94 4.91
N ALA A 135 -4.87 19.94 5.21
CA ALA A 135 -5.73 19.98 6.38
C ALA A 135 -4.82 19.84 7.61
N SER A 136 -4.86 20.83 8.48
CA SER A 136 -4.12 20.86 9.74
C SER A 136 -4.52 19.67 10.61
N TRP A 137 -3.67 18.68 10.72
CA TRP A 137 -3.82 17.57 11.65
C TRP A 137 -3.63 18.08 13.08
N ARG A 138 -4.73 18.24 13.81
CA ARG A 138 -4.65 18.55 15.23
C ARG A 138 -4.15 17.33 15.98
N ARG A 139 -3.12 17.51 16.80
CA ARG A 139 -2.54 16.47 17.66
C ARG A 139 -3.60 15.94 18.64
N ALA A 140 -3.90 14.66 18.58
CA ALA A 140 -4.52 13.97 19.69
C ALA A 140 -3.43 13.63 20.73
N PRO A 141 -3.70 13.70 22.05
CA PRO A 141 -2.70 13.42 23.06
C PRO A 141 -2.23 11.97 22.98
N VAL A 142 -0.91 11.79 22.99
CA VAL A 142 -0.23 10.50 22.98
C VAL A 142 -0.36 9.91 24.39
N ALA A 143 -1.29 8.99 24.59
CA ALA A 143 -1.22 8.06 25.73
C ALA A 143 -0.14 7.01 25.40
N GLY A 144 0.89 6.92 26.22
CA GLY A 144 1.99 5.97 26.05
C GLY A 144 1.47 4.54 26.01
N SER A 145 1.76 3.86 24.92
CA SER A 145 1.56 2.43 24.79
C SER A 145 2.85 1.80 24.28
N ARG A 146 3.32 0.84 25.05
CA ARG A 146 4.43 -0.05 24.68
C ARG A 146 4.11 -0.77 23.38
N CYS A 147 5.14 -0.98 22.55
CA CYS A 147 5.07 -1.87 21.39
C CYS A 147 4.60 -3.27 21.76
#